data_e2f705cf9078cef97096188d16031827
#
_entry.id   e2f705cf9078cef97096188d16031827
#
_cell.length_a   1.000
_cell.length_b   1.000
_cell.length_c   1.000
_cell.angle_alpha   90.00
_cell.angle_beta   90.00
_cell.angle_gamma   90.00
#
_symmetry.space_group_name_H-M   'P 1'
#
loop_
_entity.id
_entity.type
_entity.pdbx_description
1 polymer ?
#
loop_
_entity_poly.entity_id
_entity_poly.type
_entity_poly.pdbx_seq_one_letter_code
_entity_poly.pdbx_strand_id
1 'polypeptide(L)'
;MILPLCIYGSQVLRKKSEPVKEITPELVELAHNMLDTMYNANGVGLAAPQVGKNVRLFVIDLTKEEEDRDPIMLFNPVVEPEDGENPVAVEEEGCLSVPEIWVKISRPSRVRITYTNEKGETVELRNITDKFARCALHEQDHLNGVLFVDKMSMSDKAMNASKLKKMAKSNVVR
;
A
#
# COMPACT_ATOMS: atom_id res chain seq x y z
N MET A 1 10.97 14.76 3.05
CA MET A 1 11.28 15.01 1.60
C MET A 1 10.29 14.26 0.73
N ILE A 2 9.70 14.90 -0.28
CA ILE A 2 8.79 14.24 -1.22
C ILE A 2 9.58 13.41 -2.23
N LEU A 3 9.21 12.14 -2.37
CA LEU A 3 9.84 11.18 -3.29
C LEU A 3 9.00 11.05 -4.58
N PRO A 4 9.65 10.75 -5.72
CA PRO A 4 8.92 10.48 -6.96
C PRO A 4 8.13 9.17 -6.87
N LEU A 5 6.89 9.18 -7.38
CA LEU A 5 6.04 8.00 -7.41
C LEU A 5 6.29 7.17 -8.67
N CYS A 6 6.45 5.86 -8.48
CA CYS A 6 6.47 4.88 -9.55
C CYS A 6 5.04 4.59 -10.01
N ILE A 7 4.80 4.64 -11.30
CA ILE A 7 3.49 4.44 -11.93
C ILE A 7 3.43 3.05 -12.58
N TYR A 8 2.22 2.56 -12.78
CA TYR A 8 1.92 1.30 -13.46
C TYR A 8 2.79 1.11 -14.72
N GLY A 9 3.44 -0.04 -14.83
CA GLY A 9 4.46 -0.32 -15.83
C GLY A 9 5.89 -0.28 -15.28
N SER A 10 6.12 0.36 -14.13
CA SER A 10 7.43 0.34 -13.46
C SER A 10 7.73 -1.05 -12.91
N GLN A 11 8.89 -1.60 -13.26
CA GLN A 11 9.27 -2.97 -12.90
C GLN A 11 9.31 -3.22 -11.39
N VAL A 12 9.69 -2.21 -10.58
CA VAL A 12 9.78 -2.32 -9.14
C VAL A 12 8.42 -2.67 -8.50
N LEU A 13 7.31 -2.23 -9.09
CA LEU A 13 5.95 -2.52 -8.61
C LEU A 13 5.56 -3.99 -8.76
N ARG A 14 6.29 -4.77 -9.55
CA ARG A 14 6.06 -6.19 -9.80
C ARG A 14 7.04 -7.11 -9.08
N LYS A 15 7.99 -6.54 -8.35
CA LYS A 15 8.94 -7.31 -7.54
C LYS A 15 8.34 -7.65 -6.18
N LYS A 16 8.68 -8.83 -5.66
CA LYS A 16 8.49 -9.13 -4.25
C LYS A 16 9.55 -8.37 -3.46
N SER A 17 9.11 -7.56 -2.50
CA SER A 17 10.01 -6.73 -1.70
C SER A 17 10.87 -7.55 -0.75
N GLU A 18 12.11 -7.10 -0.57
CA GLU A 18 13.10 -7.74 0.30
C GLU A 18 12.80 -7.45 1.79
N PRO A 19 12.91 -8.46 2.66
CA PRO A 19 12.76 -8.25 4.10
C PRO A 19 13.79 -7.26 4.64
N VAL A 20 13.33 -6.44 5.59
CA VAL A 20 14.21 -5.57 6.39
C VAL A 20 14.92 -6.42 7.44
N LYS A 21 16.26 -6.42 7.44
CA LYS A 21 17.07 -7.19 8.40
C LYS A 21 17.24 -6.45 9.72
N GLU A 22 17.38 -5.14 9.65
CA GLU A 22 17.61 -4.25 10.79
C GLU A 22 16.93 -2.90 10.53
N ILE A 23 16.34 -2.33 11.57
CA ILE A 23 15.76 -0.97 11.51
C ILE A 23 16.89 0.04 11.66
N THR A 24 17.35 0.58 10.54
CA THR A 24 18.41 1.60 10.51
C THR A 24 17.82 3.01 10.49
N PRO A 25 18.57 4.04 10.90
CA PRO A 25 18.15 5.44 10.79
C PRO A 25 17.72 5.82 9.36
N GLU A 26 18.41 5.29 8.35
CA GLU A 26 18.11 5.55 6.93
C GLU A 26 16.76 4.95 6.51
N LEU A 27 16.39 3.79 7.07
CA LEU A 27 15.07 3.18 6.83
C LEU A 27 13.96 3.97 7.52
N VAL A 28 14.21 4.48 8.72
CA VAL A 28 13.25 5.34 9.42
C VAL A 28 13.09 6.67 8.67
N GLU A 29 14.18 7.26 8.18
CA GLU A 29 14.12 8.45 7.32
C GLU A 29 13.34 8.18 6.02
N LEU A 30 13.53 7.01 5.40
CA LEU A 30 12.75 6.61 4.23
C LEU A 30 11.25 6.57 4.57
N ALA A 31 10.87 5.99 5.71
CA ALA A 31 9.48 5.93 6.14
C ALA A 31 8.87 7.33 6.35
N HIS A 32 9.62 8.27 6.94
CA HIS A 32 9.19 9.67 7.05
C HIS A 32 9.03 10.34 5.68
N ASN A 33 9.97 10.14 4.76
CA ASN A 33 9.87 10.66 3.40
C ASN A 33 8.69 10.06 2.63
N MET A 34 8.35 8.79 2.91
CA MET A 34 7.15 8.14 2.37
C MET A 34 5.87 8.78 2.94
N LEU A 35 5.81 9.10 4.23
CA LEU A 35 4.69 9.83 4.83
C LEU A 35 4.50 11.21 4.19
N ASP A 36 5.58 11.99 4.06
CA ASP A 36 5.52 13.29 3.39
C ASP A 36 4.97 13.15 1.95
N THR A 37 5.43 12.13 1.23
CA THR A 37 4.99 11.85 -0.14
C THR A 37 3.52 11.45 -0.20
N MET A 38 3.08 10.59 0.73
CA MET A 38 1.70 10.13 0.87
C MET A 38 0.76 11.32 1.14
N TYR A 39 1.09 12.17 2.11
CA TYR A 39 0.29 13.36 2.45
C TYR A 39 0.23 14.34 1.29
N ASN A 40 1.37 14.60 0.63
CA ASN A 40 1.40 15.49 -0.54
C ASN A 40 0.52 15.00 -1.70
N ALA A 41 0.35 13.69 -1.82
CA ALA A 41 -0.49 13.06 -2.83
C ALA A 41 -1.93 12.79 -2.37
N ASN A 42 -2.33 13.26 -1.17
CA ASN A 42 -3.63 13.00 -0.55
C ASN A 42 -3.95 11.49 -0.40
N GLY A 43 -2.91 10.67 -0.20
CA GLY A 43 -3.04 9.24 0.05
C GLY A 43 -3.26 8.93 1.53
N VAL A 44 -3.70 7.71 1.81
CA VAL A 44 -3.89 7.16 3.16
C VAL A 44 -2.95 5.99 3.47
N GLY A 45 -2.28 5.47 2.45
CA GLY A 45 -1.25 4.44 2.53
C GLY A 45 -0.24 4.59 1.41
N LEU A 46 0.97 4.11 1.64
CA LEU A 46 2.04 4.10 0.65
C LEU A 46 3.07 3.01 0.97
N ALA A 47 3.36 2.16 -0.01
CA ALA A 47 4.36 1.10 0.10
C ALA A 47 5.68 1.50 -0.55
N ALA A 48 6.80 1.02 -0.02
CA ALA A 48 8.14 1.36 -0.49
C ALA A 48 8.38 1.11 -1.99
N PRO A 49 7.83 0.05 -2.64
CA PRO A 49 7.92 -0.10 -4.09
C PRO A 49 7.35 1.06 -4.88
N GLN A 50 6.34 1.75 -4.35
CA GLN A 50 5.72 2.91 -5.01
C GLN A 50 6.64 4.14 -5.06
N VAL A 51 7.68 4.17 -4.25
CA VAL A 51 8.76 5.18 -4.31
C VAL A 51 10.09 4.58 -4.77
N GLY A 52 10.05 3.47 -5.49
CA GLY A 52 11.21 2.85 -6.12
C GLY A 52 12.11 2.04 -5.18
N LYS A 53 11.68 1.75 -3.96
CA LYS A 53 12.46 1.02 -2.95
C LYS A 53 11.93 -0.41 -2.78
N ASN A 54 12.77 -1.40 -3.03
CA ASN A 54 12.40 -2.82 -2.99
C ASN A 54 12.54 -3.42 -1.58
N VAL A 55 11.92 -2.80 -0.57
CA VAL A 55 11.96 -3.25 0.83
C VAL A 55 10.57 -3.44 1.41
N ARG A 56 10.41 -4.35 2.37
CA ARG A 56 9.14 -4.63 3.02
C ARG A 56 8.82 -3.57 4.07
N LEU A 57 8.31 -2.44 3.58
CA LEU A 57 7.90 -1.30 4.37
C LEU A 57 6.68 -0.66 3.72
N PHE A 58 5.66 -0.36 4.52
CA PHE A 58 4.62 0.58 4.14
C PHE A 58 4.21 1.49 5.31
N VAL A 59 3.59 2.58 4.98
CA VAL A 59 3.06 3.55 5.93
C VAL A 59 1.56 3.72 5.74
N ILE A 60 0.83 3.95 6.82
CA ILE A 60 -0.61 4.22 6.81
C ILE A 60 -0.90 5.38 7.76
N ASP A 61 -1.77 6.27 7.32
CA ASP A 61 -2.46 7.25 8.16
C ASP A 61 -3.85 7.52 7.56
N LEU A 62 -4.89 7.25 8.33
CA LEU A 62 -6.28 7.44 7.91
C LEU A 62 -6.85 8.79 8.35
N THR A 63 -6.07 9.59 9.08
CA THR A 63 -6.50 10.92 9.51
C THR A 63 -6.56 11.88 8.32
N LYS A 64 -7.50 12.80 8.35
CA LYS A 64 -7.67 13.78 7.27
C LYS A 64 -7.03 15.12 7.61
N GLU A 65 -7.11 15.48 8.87
CA GLU A 65 -6.65 16.78 9.36
C GLU A 65 -5.18 16.65 9.82
N GLU A 66 -4.39 17.67 9.53
CA GLU A 66 -2.96 17.67 9.84
C GLU A 66 -2.71 17.59 11.36
N GLU A 67 -3.59 18.20 12.14
CA GLU A 67 -3.50 18.26 13.59
C GLU A 67 -3.76 16.91 14.27
N ASP A 68 -4.48 16.01 13.57
CA ASP A 68 -4.88 14.70 14.09
C ASP A 68 -4.02 13.54 13.54
N ARG A 69 -2.94 13.83 12.82
CA ARG A 69 -2.08 12.82 12.20
C ARG A 69 -1.57 11.79 13.20
N ASP A 70 -1.85 10.53 12.91
CA ASP A 70 -1.41 9.36 13.69
C ASP A 70 -0.84 8.29 12.75
N PRO A 71 0.31 8.56 12.10
CA PRO A 71 0.89 7.65 11.14
C PRO A 71 1.50 6.41 11.78
N ILE A 72 1.35 5.28 11.12
CA ILE A 72 1.99 4.02 11.49
C ILE A 72 2.98 3.62 10.40
N MET A 73 4.21 3.30 10.83
CA MET A 73 5.28 2.77 9.97
C MET A 73 5.39 1.27 10.22
N LEU A 74 5.17 0.46 9.20
CA LEU A 74 5.13 -1.00 9.33
C LEU A 74 6.31 -1.61 8.57
N PHE A 75 7.33 -2.05 9.30
CA PHE A 75 8.47 -2.79 8.76
C PHE A 75 8.20 -4.29 8.84
N ASN A 76 8.51 -5.03 7.77
CA ASN A 76 8.21 -6.46 7.64
C ASN A 76 6.77 -6.83 8.00
N PRO A 77 5.77 -6.11 7.50
CA PRO A 77 4.40 -6.39 7.85
C PRO A 77 3.93 -7.73 7.29
N VAL A 78 3.07 -8.40 8.07
CA VAL A 78 2.29 -9.57 7.66
C VAL A 78 0.83 -9.26 7.96
N VAL A 79 0.02 -9.16 6.93
CA VAL A 79 -1.42 -8.88 7.03
C VAL A 79 -2.17 -10.13 6.57
N GLU A 80 -2.93 -10.72 7.47
CA GLU A 80 -3.66 -11.96 7.23
C GLU A 80 -5.13 -11.81 7.60
N PRO A 81 -6.05 -12.52 6.93
CA PRO A 81 -7.43 -12.58 7.39
C PRO A 81 -7.48 -13.04 8.86
N GLU A 82 -8.35 -12.41 9.66
CA GLU A 82 -8.58 -12.84 11.03
C GLU A 82 -9.33 -14.18 11.05
N ASP A 83 -9.07 -14.97 12.08
CA ASP A 83 -9.71 -16.27 12.26
C ASP A 83 -11.22 -16.14 12.53
N GLY A 84 -11.97 -17.21 12.26
CA GLY A 84 -13.40 -17.29 12.47
C GLY A 84 -14.20 -16.68 11.31
N GLU A 85 -15.41 -16.21 11.61
CA GLU A 85 -16.28 -15.61 10.61
C GLU A 85 -15.69 -14.29 10.09
N ASN A 86 -15.42 -14.26 8.80
CA ASN A 86 -14.77 -13.11 8.16
C ASN A 86 -15.41 -12.87 6.78
N PRO A 87 -16.52 -12.12 6.74
CA PRO A 87 -17.22 -11.85 5.48
C PRO A 87 -16.34 -11.03 4.53
N VAL A 88 -16.57 -11.20 3.25
CA VAL A 88 -15.93 -10.41 2.21
C VAL A 88 -16.61 -9.06 2.10
N ALA A 89 -15.84 -8.00 2.14
CA ALA A 89 -16.29 -6.63 1.84
C ALA A 89 -15.92 -6.26 0.40
N VAL A 90 -16.86 -5.64 -0.31
CA VAL A 90 -16.64 -5.14 -1.68
C VAL A 90 -16.75 -3.62 -1.65
N GLU A 91 -15.63 -2.95 -1.86
CA GLU A 91 -15.55 -1.49 -1.82
C GLU A 91 -14.66 -0.97 -2.96
N GLU A 92 -14.85 0.30 -3.31
CA GLU A 92 -14.05 0.98 -4.30
C GLU A 92 -12.64 1.26 -3.78
N GLU A 93 -11.64 0.94 -4.61
CA GLU A 93 -10.23 1.24 -4.36
C GLU A 93 -9.63 2.03 -5.51
N GLY A 94 -8.67 2.88 -5.15
CA GLY A 94 -7.74 3.55 -6.05
C GLY A 94 -6.32 3.39 -5.54
N CYS A 95 -5.34 3.82 -6.34
CA CYS A 95 -3.93 3.71 -6.00
C CYS A 95 -3.13 4.86 -6.59
N LEU A 96 -2.22 5.43 -5.82
CA LEU A 96 -1.33 6.51 -6.28
C LEU A 96 -0.44 6.08 -7.47
N SER A 97 -0.13 4.78 -7.56
CA SER A 97 0.63 4.20 -8.68
C SER A 97 -0.22 3.86 -9.91
N VAL A 98 -1.54 3.96 -9.80
CA VAL A 98 -2.50 3.73 -10.91
C VAL A 98 -3.52 4.87 -10.91
N PRO A 99 -3.11 6.08 -11.27
CA PRO A 99 -3.96 7.26 -11.20
C PRO A 99 -5.21 7.12 -12.09
N GLU A 100 -6.30 7.79 -11.68
CA GLU A 100 -7.55 7.90 -12.45
C GLU A 100 -8.30 6.57 -12.66
N ILE A 101 -7.94 5.50 -11.95
CA ILE A 101 -8.68 4.23 -11.98
C ILE A 101 -9.20 3.94 -10.58
N TRP A 102 -10.52 3.79 -10.48
CA TRP A 102 -11.26 3.42 -9.28
C TRP A 102 -12.18 2.26 -9.60
N VAL A 103 -12.03 1.14 -8.91
CA VAL A 103 -12.80 -0.08 -9.16
C VAL A 103 -13.14 -0.78 -7.85
N LYS A 104 -14.23 -1.53 -7.87
CA LYS A 104 -14.66 -2.33 -6.72
C LYS A 104 -13.78 -3.57 -6.57
N ILE A 105 -13.21 -3.75 -5.39
CA ILE A 105 -12.33 -4.86 -5.03
C ILE A 105 -12.90 -5.60 -3.82
N SER A 106 -12.91 -6.94 -3.90
CA SER A 106 -13.31 -7.82 -2.80
C SER A 106 -12.11 -8.08 -1.89
N ARG A 107 -12.30 -7.88 -0.59
CA ARG A 107 -11.27 -8.18 0.43
C ARG A 107 -11.90 -8.76 1.68
N PRO A 108 -11.14 -9.55 2.48
CA PRO A 108 -11.57 -9.88 3.84
C PRO A 108 -11.88 -8.59 4.62
N SER A 109 -12.96 -8.59 5.38
CA SER A 109 -13.39 -7.41 6.14
C SER A 109 -12.61 -7.23 7.44
N ARG A 110 -11.94 -8.28 7.90
CA ARG A 110 -11.25 -8.31 9.19
C ARG A 110 -9.88 -8.97 9.06
N VAL A 111 -8.84 -8.32 9.59
CA VAL A 111 -7.46 -8.78 9.50
C VAL A 111 -6.73 -8.73 10.84
N ARG A 112 -5.68 -9.54 10.95
CA ARG A 112 -4.62 -9.39 11.93
C ARG A 112 -3.36 -8.87 11.22
N ILE A 113 -2.59 -8.04 11.91
CA ILE A 113 -1.37 -7.44 11.38
C ILE A 113 -0.25 -7.65 12.37
N THR A 114 0.86 -8.22 11.92
CA THR A 114 2.09 -8.31 12.71
C THR A 114 3.17 -7.52 11.97
N TYR A 115 3.90 -6.66 12.65
CA TYR A 115 4.96 -5.85 12.05
C TYR A 115 6.02 -5.46 13.08
N THR A 116 7.14 -4.93 12.61
CA THR A 116 8.14 -4.28 13.44
C THR A 116 7.96 -2.76 13.33
N ASN A 117 7.93 -2.05 14.44
CA ASN A 117 7.83 -0.58 14.45
C ASN A 117 9.22 0.08 14.30
N GLU A 118 9.26 1.42 14.26
CA GLU A 118 10.50 2.18 14.10
C GLU A 118 11.49 2.04 15.28
N LYS A 119 11.04 1.51 16.41
CA LYS A 119 11.87 1.21 17.58
C LYS A 119 12.46 -0.22 17.56
N GLY A 120 12.11 -1.00 16.54
CA GLY A 120 12.52 -2.40 16.43
C GLY A 120 11.67 -3.37 17.26
N GLU A 121 10.53 -2.93 17.77
CA GLU A 121 9.61 -3.74 18.56
C GLU A 121 8.61 -4.47 17.66
N THR A 122 8.32 -5.74 17.96
CA THR A 122 7.27 -6.49 17.28
C THR A 122 5.90 -6.09 17.85
N VAL A 123 5.00 -5.69 16.97
CA VAL A 123 3.62 -5.29 17.30
C VAL A 123 2.64 -6.24 16.62
N GLU A 124 1.62 -6.66 17.34
CA GLU A 124 0.49 -7.43 16.82
C GLU A 124 -0.81 -6.64 17.03
N LEU A 125 -1.56 -6.45 15.94
CA LEU A 125 -2.88 -5.84 15.93
C LEU A 125 -3.91 -6.91 15.54
N ARG A 126 -4.97 -7.06 16.33
CA ARG A 126 -6.02 -8.06 16.14
C ARG A 126 -7.36 -7.39 15.82
N ASN A 127 -8.18 -8.10 15.08
CA ASN A 127 -9.55 -7.67 14.74
C ASN A 127 -9.61 -6.28 14.09
N ILE A 128 -8.65 -5.98 13.24
CA ILE A 128 -8.64 -4.73 12.46
C ILE A 128 -9.68 -4.83 11.36
N THR A 129 -10.51 -3.79 11.25
CA THR A 129 -11.65 -3.71 10.33
C THR A 129 -11.62 -2.45 9.47
N ASP A 130 -12.63 -2.27 8.64
CA ASP A 130 -12.93 -1.05 7.89
C ASP A 130 -11.78 -0.60 6.96
N LYS A 131 -11.60 0.70 6.84
CA LYS A 131 -10.58 1.28 5.95
C LYS A 131 -9.16 0.86 6.30
N PHE A 132 -8.85 0.67 7.58
CA PHE A 132 -7.51 0.27 7.98
C PHE A 132 -7.18 -1.14 7.49
N ALA A 133 -8.09 -2.10 7.64
CA ALA A 133 -7.92 -3.45 7.12
C ALA A 133 -7.71 -3.44 5.61
N ARG A 134 -8.55 -2.71 4.89
CA ARG A 134 -8.47 -2.59 3.42
C ARG A 134 -7.16 -1.96 2.97
N CYS A 135 -6.76 -0.85 3.58
CA CYS A 135 -5.51 -0.18 3.29
C CYS A 135 -4.31 -1.10 3.54
N ALA A 136 -4.25 -1.76 4.69
CA ALA A 136 -3.16 -2.68 5.02
C ALA A 136 -3.03 -3.84 4.02
N LEU A 137 -4.15 -4.43 3.58
CA LEU A 137 -4.16 -5.46 2.55
C LEU A 137 -3.69 -4.93 1.19
N HIS A 138 -4.10 -3.72 0.82
CA HIS A 138 -3.67 -3.05 -0.41
C HIS A 138 -2.15 -2.81 -0.41
N GLU A 139 -1.62 -2.26 0.69
CA GLU A 139 -0.18 -1.99 0.80
C GLU A 139 0.65 -3.27 0.87
N GLN A 140 0.15 -4.32 1.55
CA GLN A 140 0.82 -5.62 1.52
C GLN A 140 0.87 -6.23 0.11
N ASP A 141 -0.17 -6.08 -0.69
CA ASP A 141 -0.16 -6.50 -2.09
C ASP A 141 1.02 -5.88 -2.85
N HIS A 142 1.27 -4.57 -2.67
CA HIS A 142 2.43 -3.89 -3.24
C HIS A 142 3.76 -4.55 -2.85
N LEU A 143 3.92 -4.96 -1.59
CA LEU A 143 5.13 -5.66 -1.13
C LEU A 143 5.29 -7.06 -1.75
N ASN A 144 4.22 -7.62 -2.26
CA ASN A 144 4.21 -8.92 -2.94
C ASN A 144 4.21 -8.80 -4.49
N GLY A 145 4.37 -7.59 -5.03
CA GLY A 145 4.34 -7.33 -6.47
C GLY A 145 2.96 -7.42 -7.11
N VAL A 146 1.91 -7.33 -6.30
CA VAL A 146 0.50 -7.38 -6.73
C VAL A 146 -0.09 -5.97 -6.71
N LEU A 147 -0.84 -5.62 -7.74
CA LEU A 147 -1.58 -4.37 -7.84
C LEU A 147 -3.09 -4.66 -7.76
N PHE A 148 -3.87 -3.70 -7.22
CA PHE A 148 -5.32 -3.88 -7.08
C PHE A 148 -6.02 -4.15 -8.43
N VAL A 149 -5.47 -3.64 -9.53
CA VAL A 149 -5.98 -3.88 -10.89
C VAL A 149 -5.89 -5.37 -11.31
N ASP A 150 -5.05 -6.16 -10.66
CA ASP A 150 -4.97 -7.60 -10.90
C ASP A 150 -6.21 -8.33 -10.36
N LYS A 151 -6.88 -7.71 -9.38
CA LYS A 151 -8.07 -8.23 -8.67
C LYS A 151 -9.40 -7.69 -9.23
N MET A 152 -9.36 -6.83 -10.24
CA MET A 152 -10.56 -6.31 -10.91
C MET A 152 -11.42 -7.42 -11.53
N SER A 153 -12.72 -7.16 -11.66
CA SER A 153 -13.60 -7.98 -12.48
C SER A 153 -13.14 -8.01 -13.95
N MET A 154 -13.58 -9.00 -14.72
CA MET A 154 -13.25 -9.08 -16.15
C MET A 154 -13.79 -7.86 -16.92
N SER A 155 -14.97 -7.36 -16.56
CA SER A 155 -15.54 -6.16 -17.19
C SER A 155 -14.72 -4.91 -16.88
N ASP A 156 -14.26 -4.72 -15.62
CA ASP A 156 -13.39 -3.60 -15.27
C ASP A 156 -12.03 -3.69 -15.96
N LYS A 157 -11.46 -4.89 -16.10
CA LYS A 157 -10.24 -5.12 -16.87
C LYS A 157 -10.40 -4.69 -18.33
N ALA A 158 -11.50 -5.08 -18.97
CA ALA A 158 -11.80 -4.69 -20.36
C ALA A 158 -11.96 -3.18 -20.49
N MET A 159 -12.71 -2.54 -19.57
CA MET A 159 -12.97 -1.09 -19.59
C MET A 159 -11.69 -0.26 -19.36
N ASN A 160 -10.75 -0.75 -18.56
CA ASN A 160 -9.55 -0.01 -18.18
C ASN A 160 -8.30 -0.42 -18.96
N ALA A 161 -8.37 -1.45 -19.83
CA ALA A 161 -7.22 -1.99 -20.55
C ALA A 161 -6.45 -0.93 -21.35
N SER A 162 -7.14 -0.02 -22.04
CA SER A 162 -6.52 1.04 -22.83
C SER A 162 -5.77 2.05 -21.95
N LYS A 163 -6.37 2.48 -20.82
CA LYS A 163 -5.74 3.39 -19.85
C LYS A 163 -4.47 2.77 -19.26
N LEU A 164 -4.54 1.51 -18.82
CA LEU A 164 -3.41 0.78 -18.25
C LEU A 164 -2.27 0.64 -19.25
N LYS A 165 -2.59 0.28 -20.49
CA LYS A 165 -1.59 0.16 -21.58
C LYS A 165 -0.89 1.50 -21.83
N LYS A 166 -1.63 2.62 -21.82
CA LYS A 166 -1.09 3.96 -21.99
C LYS A 166 -0.18 4.34 -20.81
N MET A 167 -0.57 4.06 -19.56
CA MET A 167 0.28 4.29 -18.39
C MET A 167 1.59 3.52 -18.46
N ALA A 168 1.53 2.22 -18.81
CA ALA A 168 2.71 1.37 -18.92
C ALA A 168 3.71 1.88 -19.98
N LYS A 169 3.23 2.47 -21.06
CA LYS A 169 4.07 3.05 -22.10
C LYS A 169 4.70 4.37 -21.70
N SER A 170 4.01 5.19 -20.91
CA SER A 170 4.51 6.53 -20.53
C SER A 170 5.69 6.47 -19.57
N ASN A 171 5.78 5.43 -18.73
CA ASN A 171 6.85 5.12 -17.77
C ASN A 171 7.46 6.37 -17.11
N VAL A 172 6.64 7.39 -16.91
CA VAL A 172 7.07 8.68 -16.35
C VAL A 172 6.97 8.59 -14.85
N VAL A 173 8.13 8.66 -14.22
CA VAL A 173 8.23 8.96 -12.78
C VAL A 173 7.68 10.38 -12.60
N ARG A 174 6.57 10.56 -11.93
CA ARG A 174 5.98 11.87 -11.61
C ARG A 174 6.40 12.33 -10.24
#